data_e19b30abfecd080ef17f08bf3b3ded55
#
_entry.id   e19b30abfecd080ef17f08bf3b3ded55
#
_cell.length_a   1.000
_cell.length_b   1.000
_cell.length_c   1.000
_cell.angle_alpha   90.00
_cell.angle_beta   90.00
_cell.angle_gamma   90.00
#
_symmetry.space_group_name_H-M   'P 1'
#
loop_
_entity.id
_entity.type
_entity.pdbx_description
1 polymer ?
#
loop_
_entity_poly.entity_id
_entity_poly.type
_entity_poly.pdbx_seq_one_letter_code
_entity_poly.pdbx_strand_id
1 'polypeptide(L)'
;MISTNDVRPGMALQLDDGLFTIVEYQHVKPGKGKAFVRMKLKNLETGQVLDRTFRADENVGQAIIDRRDHQYLYRDDLGFHFMNLDDFGQLALSGDDVGDAAGYLVEGMNASLSLYRGTPIGVELPASVELEVTYAEPAVKGDTRTGATKPVTLQTGIQIQVPLFVEQGDRVKVDTRSGEYLTRV
;
A
#
# COMPACT_ATOMS: atom_id res chain seq x y z
N MET A 1 -25.80 -3.60 3.05
CA MET A 1 -25.90 -5.02 2.63
C MET A 1 -25.91 -5.07 1.13
N ILE A 2 -25.14 -5.97 0.55
CA ILE A 2 -25.03 -6.18 -0.90
C ILE A 2 -25.13 -7.69 -1.19
N SER A 3 -25.80 -8.08 -2.28
CA SER A 3 -25.81 -9.47 -2.71
C SER A 3 -24.43 -9.92 -3.19
N THR A 4 -24.06 -11.15 -2.88
CA THR A 4 -22.82 -11.75 -3.37
C THR A 4 -22.73 -11.83 -4.89
N ASN A 5 -23.85 -11.70 -5.60
CA ASN A 5 -23.87 -11.64 -7.07
C ASN A 5 -23.53 -10.26 -7.62
N ASP A 6 -23.66 -9.20 -6.80
CA ASP A 6 -23.46 -7.81 -7.23
C ASP A 6 -22.08 -7.27 -6.86
N VAL A 7 -21.32 -8.01 -6.05
CA VAL A 7 -19.97 -7.59 -5.64
C VAL A 7 -18.97 -7.68 -6.79
N ARG A 8 -17.92 -6.86 -6.70
CA ARG A 8 -16.84 -6.80 -7.70
C ARG A 8 -15.48 -6.70 -7.01
N PRO A 9 -14.40 -7.15 -7.66
CA PRO A 9 -13.05 -6.87 -7.18
C PRO A 9 -12.84 -5.37 -6.91
N GLY A 10 -12.15 -5.06 -5.83
CA GLY A 10 -11.93 -3.69 -5.35
C GLY A 10 -12.99 -3.16 -4.38
N MET A 11 -14.16 -3.80 -4.29
CA MET A 11 -15.15 -3.44 -3.26
C MET A 11 -14.70 -3.92 -1.88
N ALA A 12 -15.11 -3.18 -0.85
CA ALA A 12 -14.87 -3.56 0.54
C ALA A 12 -16.13 -4.16 1.18
N LEU A 13 -15.89 -5.18 1.99
CA LEU A 13 -16.91 -5.90 2.74
C LEU A 13 -16.64 -5.79 4.25
N GLN A 14 -17.72 -5.59 5.02
CA GLN A 14 -17.72 -5.76 6.46
C GLN A 14 -18.25 -7.15 6.76
N LEU A 15 -17.40 -8.04 7.22
CA LEU A 15 -17.74 -9.37 7.70
C LEU A 15 -17.62 -9.43 9.23
N ASP A 16 -18.09 -10.51 9.84
CA ASP A 16 -18.09 -10.66 11.30
C ASP A 16 -16.70 -10.57 11.93
N ASP A 17 -15.67 -10.94 11.18
CA ASP A 17 -14.28 -10.98 11.59
C ASP A 17 -13.39 -9.85 11.01
N GLY A 18 -14.00 -8.81 10.45
CA GLY A 18 -13.25 -7.62 10.04
C GLY A 18 -13.66 -6.99 8.71
N LEU A 19 -12.80 -6.08 8.25
CA LEU A 19 -12.91 -5.40 6.97
C LEU A 19 -12.04 -6.08 5.92
N PHE A 20 -12.63 -6.34 4.76
CA PHE A 20 -11.95 -7.03 3.66
C PHE A 20 -12.16 -6.32 2.34
N THR A 21 -11.12 -6.30 1.51
CA THR A 21 -11.24 -5.94 0.10
C THR A 21 -11.30 -7.19 -0.75
N ILE A 22 -12.19 -7.22 -1.74
CA ILE A 22 -12.29 -8.30 -2.71
C ILE A 22 -11.15 -8.16 -3.72
N VAL A 23 -10.25 -9.15 -3.75
CA VAL A 23 -9.14 -9.25 -4.71
C VAL A 23 -9.56 -9.97 -5.96
N GLU A 24 -10.22 -11.11 -5.79
CA GLU A 24 -10.74 -11.94 -6.88
C GLU A 24 -12.17 -12.39 -6.58
N TYR A 25 -12.94 -12.55 -7.63
CA TYR A 25 -14.35 -12.98 -7.59
C TYR A 25 -14.60 -14.05 -8.64
N GLN A 26 -15.20 -15.15 -8.22
CA GLN A 26 -15.57 -16.24 -9.11
C GLN A 26 -16.97 -16.76 -8.76
N HIS A 27 -17.88 -16.66 -9.73
CA HIS A 27 -19.22 -17.28 -9.60
C HIS A 27 -19.19 -18.68 -10.20
N VAL A 28 -19.45 -19.68 -9.38
CA VAL A 28 -19.42 -21.11 -9.78
C VAL A 28 -20.83 -21.65 -9.83
N LYS A 29 -21.24 -22.15 -11.00
CA LYS A 29 -22.49 -22.88 -11.22
C LYS A 29 -22.16 -24.33 -11.48
N PRO A 30 -22.19 -25.19 -10.43
CA PRO A 30 -21.93 -26.62 -10.63
C PRO A 30 -23.08 -27.27 -11.43
N GLY A 31 -22.78 -28.31 -12.19
CA GLY A 31 -23.79 -29.04 -12.96
C GLY A 31 -24.83 -29.76 -12.09
N LYS A 32 -24.52 -30.03 -10.82
CA LYS A 32 -25.41 -30.50 -9.76
C LYS A 32 -25.12 -29.71 -8.48
N GLY A 33 -26.18 -29.20 -7.84
CA GLY A 33 -26.06 -28.42 -6.59
C GLY A 33 -26.41 -26.95 -6.75
N LYS A 34 -26.35 -26.21 -5.64
CA LYS A 34 -26.61 -24.76 -5.63
C LYS A 34 -25.39 -23.99 -6.09
N ALA A 35 -25.61 -22.90 -6.81
CA ALA A 35 -24.55 -21.97 -7.18
C ALA A 35 -23.90 -21.35 -5.93
N PHE A 36 -22.60 -21.09 -6.01
CA PHE A 36 -21.84 -20.43 -4.96
C PHE A 36 -20.86 -19.42 -5.54
N VAL A 37 -20.39 -18.52 -4.70
CA VAL A 37 -19.42 -17.49 -5.04
C VAL A 37 -18.16 -17.75 -4.23
N ARG A 38 -17.01 -17.84 -4.90
CA ARG A 38 -15.71 -17.88 -4.27
C ARG A 38 -15.07 -16.51 -4.40
N MET A 39 -14.60 -15.98 -3.30
CA MET A 39 -13.92 -14.69 -3.25
C MET A 39 -12.55 -14.85 -2.59
N LYS A 40 -11.53 -14.23 -3.18
CA LYS A 40 -10.27 -14.00 -2.52
C LYS A 40 -10.34 -12.64 -1.85
N LEU A 41 -10.18 -12.62 -0.55
CA LEU A 41 -10.36 -11.45 0.31
C LEU A 41 -9.05 -11.06 0.95
N LYS A 42 -8.72 -9.77 0.93
CA LYS A 42 -7.59 -9.20 1.69
C LYS A 42 -8.13 -8.47 2.90
N ASN A 43 -7.72 -8.88 4.07
CA ASN A 43 -8.03 -8.16 5.31
C ASN A 43 -7.34 -6.79 5.29
N LEU A 44 -8.10 -5.73 5.55
CA LEU A 44 -7.60 -4.35 5.49
C LEU A 44 -6.77 -3.95 6.71
N GLU A 45 -6.92 -4.66 7.83
CA GLU A 45 -6.18 -4.39 9.06
C GLU A 45 -4.87 -5.20 9.11
N THR A 46 -4.94 -6.49 8.76
CA THR A 46 -3.79 -7.41 8.88
C THR A 46 -3.03 -7.62 7.57
N GLY A 47 -3.62 -7.24 6.43
CA GLY A 47 -3.07 -7.50 5.10
C GLY A 47 -3.17 -8.96 4.64
N GLN A 48 -3.65 -9.86 5.49
CA GLN A 48 -3.76 -11.28 5.18
C GLN A 48 -4.76 -11.53 4.05
N VAL A 49 -4.38 -12.41 3.13
CA VAL A 49 -5.24 -12.84 2.02
C VAL A 49 -5.79 -14.23 2.32
N LEU A 50 -7.10 -14.39 2.14
CA LEU A 50 -7.79 -15.65 2.37
C LEU A 50 -8.88 -15.90 1.32
N ASP A 51 -9.18 -17.16 1.07
CA ASP A 51 -10.29 -17.57 0.20
C ASP A 51 -11.53 -17.87 1.03
N ARG A 52 -12.67 -17.30 0.62
CA ARG A 52 -13.98 -17.60 1.21
C ARG A 52 -15.01 -17.95 0.16
N THR A 53 -15.89 -18.85 0.55
CA THR A 53 -17.02 -19.30 -0.28
C THR A 53 -18.33 -18.85 0.38
N PHE A 54 -19.16 -18.19 -0.40
CA PHE A 54 -20.49 -17.72 -0.02
C PHE A 54 -21.55 -18.42 -0.87
N ARG A 55 -22.78 -18.48 -0.37
CA ARG A 55 -23.89 -18.91 -1.22
C ARG A 55 -24.16 -17.84 -2.27
N ALA A 56 -24.58 -18.27 -3.46
CA ALA A 56 -25.12 -17.32 -4.43
C ALA A 56 -26.39 -16.67 -3.82
N ASP A 57 -26.57 -15.37 -4.09
CA ASP A 57 -27.65 -14.54 -3.55
C ASP A 57 -27.60 -14.29 -2.02
N GLU A 58 -26.51 -14.68 -1.33
CA GLU A 58 -26.31 -14.32 0.06
C GLU A 58 -26.04 -12.81 0.19
N ASN A 59 -26.60 -12.20 1.24
CA ASN A 59 -26.32 -10.80 1.53
C ASN A 59 -25.14 -10.67 2.49
N VAL A 60 -24.17 -9.83 2.12
CA VAL A 60 -22.98 -9.50 2.92
C VAL A 60 -22.96 -8.01 3.24
N GLY A 61 -22.29 -7.65 4.32
CA GLY A 61 -22.09 -6.25 4.68
C GLY A 61 -21.19 -5.55 3.67
N GLN A 62 -21.65 -4.47 3.06
CA GLN A 62 -20.82 -3.61 2.25
C GLN A 62 -20.16 -2.55 3.14
N ALA A 63 -18.84 -2.37 3.01
CA ALA A 63 -18.10 -1.26 3.61
C ALA A 63 -17.82 -0.20 2.56
N ILE A 64 -18.05 1.07 2.90
CA ILE A 64 -17.69 2.19 2.06
C ILE A 64 -16.39 2.75 2.62
N ILE A 65 -15.34 2.73 1.79
CA ILE A 65 -14.03 3.29 2.12
C ILE A 65 -13.91 4.65 1.45
N ASP A 66 -13.80 5.68 2.27
CA ASP A 66 -13.50 7.02 1.79
C ASP A 66 -12.00 7.15 1.57
N ARG A 67 -11.61 7.72 0.42
CA ARG A 67 -10.23 8.09 0.14
C ARG A 67 -10.09 9.59 0.15
N ARG A 68 -9.12 10.08 0.92
CA ARG A 68 -8.87 11.51 1.05
C ARG A 68 -7.39 11.81 0.97
N ASP A 69 -7.08 12.88 0.23
CA ASP A 69 -5.70 13.32 0.08
C ASP A 69 -5.24 14.04 1.35
N HIS A 70 -4.08 13.62 1.82
CA HIS A 70 -3.43 14.14 3.01
C HIS A 70 -1.98 14.49 2.69
N GLN A 71 -1.42 15.38 3.48
CA GLN A 71 0.01 15.64 3.48
C GLN A 71 0.64 14.99 4.70
N TYR A 72 1.70 14.23 4.49
CA TYR A 72 2.50 13.70 5.58
C TYR A 72 3.30 14.81 6.23
N LEU A 73 3.18 14.99 7.54
CA LEU A 73 3.82 16.06 8.28
C LEU A 73 5.12 15.61 8.95
N TYR A 74 5.02 14.68 9.89
CA TYR A 74 6.16 14.17 10.67
C TYR A 74 5.80 12.85 11.38
N ARG A 75 6.81 12.25 12.00
CA ARG A 75 6.68 11.08 12.87
C ARG A 75 7.13 11.44 14.28
N ASP A 76 6.39 10.93 15.28
CA ASP A 76 6.76 10.97 16.69
C ASP A 76 6.42 9.64 17.39
N ASP A 77 6.41 9.62 18.71
CA ASP A 77 6.11 8.42 19.51
C ASP A 77 4.64 7.97 19.38
N LEU A 78 3.75 8.85 18.94
CA LEU A 78 2.34 8.54 18.68
C LEU A 78 2.10 7.94 17.30
N GLY A 79 3.07 8.07 16.40
CA GLY A 79 3.00 7.55 15.04
C GLY A 79 3.29 8.58 13.95
N PHE A 80 2.66 8.37 12.80
CA PHE A 80 2.81 9.19 11.60
C PHE A 80 1.67 10.20 11.52
N HIS A 81 1.99 11.48 11.49
CA HIS A 81 1.03 12.57 11.45
C HIS A 81 0.76 13.03 10.03
N PHE A 82 -0.53 13.15 9.71
CA PHE A 82 -1.03 13.58 8.41
C PHE A 82 -2.02 14.73 8.59
N MET A 83 -2.05 15.62 7.63
CA MET A 83 -3.01 16.71 7.53
C MET A 83 -3.89 16.52 6.29
N ASN A 84 -5.20 16.57 6.49
CA ASN A 84 -6.17 16.53 5.41
C ASN A 84 -6.03 17.82 4.57
N LEU A 85 -5.99 17.69 3.24
CA LEU A 85 -5.81 18.83 2.34
C LEU A 85 -7.09 19.63 2.11
N ASP A 86 -8.27 19.10 2.47
CA ASP A 86 -9.54 19.79 2.29
C ASP A 86 -9.90 20.68 3.49
N ASP A 87 -9.74 20.15 4.70
CA ASP A 87 -10.19 20.82 5.94
C ASP A 87 -9.05 21.13 6.93
N PHE A 88 -7.80 20.75 6.59
CA PHE A 88 -6.59 20.92 7.41
C PHE A 88 -6.62 20.19 8.75
N GLY A 89 -7.57 19.29 8.95
CA GLY A 89 -7.63 18.44 10.13
C GLY A 89 -6.43 17.50 10.17
N GLN A 90 -5.88 17.31 11.38
CA GLN A 90 -4.73 16.43 11.58
C GLN A 90 -5.16 15.13 12.22
N LEU A 91 -4.49 14.05 11.83
CA LEU A 91 -4.66 12.72 12.42
C LEU A 91 -3.32 11.99 12.46
N ALA A 92 -3.22 11.01 13.35
CA ALA A 92 -2.06 10.15 13.47
C ALA A 92 -2.43 8.69 13.16
N LEU A 93 -1.55 8.01 12.41
CA LEU A 93 -1.63 6.57 12.20
C LEU A 93 -0.48 5.88 12.94
N SER A 94 -0.77 4.69 13.47
CA SER A 94 0.27 3.83 14.03
C SER A 94 1.23 3.33 12.95
N GLY A 95 2.40 2.86 13.36
CA GLY A 95 3.34 2.23 12.43
C GLY A 95 2.77 0.99 11.75
N ASP A 96 1.88 0.26 12.44
CA ASP A 96 1.23 -0.93 11.88
C ASP A 96 0.21 -0.56 10.79
N ASP A 97 -0.54 0.53 10.97
CA ASP A 97 -1.51 1.02 9.97
C ASP A 97 -0.83 1.60 8.73
N VAL A 98 0.33 2.23 8.90
CA VAL A 98 1.14 2.75 7.80
C VAL A 98 1.88 1.62 7.06
N GLY A 99 2.35 0.62 7.80
CA GLY A 99 3.03 -0.55 7.25
C GLY A 99 4.25 -0.19 6.39
N ASP A 100 4.37 -0.85 5.24
CA ASP A 100 5.52 -0.67 4.33
C ASP A 100 5.61 0.75 3.74
N ALA A 101 4.52 1.50 3.72
CA ALA A 101 4.52 2.90 3.28
C ALA A 101 5.46 3.79 4.10
N ALA A 102 5.73 3.42 5.36
CA ALA A 102 6.64 4.15 6.24
C ALA A 102 8.05 4.34 5.64
N GLY A 103 8.52 3.37 4.86
CA GLY A 103 9.82 3.44 4.19
C GLY A 103 9.91 4.43 3.04
N TYR A 104 8.80 5.01 2.62
CA TYR A 104 8.73 5.94 1.48
C TYR A 104 8.19 7.33 1.85
N LEU A 105 7.69 7.51 3.08
CA LEU A 105 7.13 8.78 3.52
C LEU A 105 8.23 9.79 3.84
N VAL A 106 8.16 10.93 3.17
CA VAL A 106 9.00 12.10 3.41
C VAL A 106 8.13 13.28 3.81
N GLU A 107 8.57 14.07 4.78
CA GLU A 107 7.84 15.25 5.25
C GLU A 107 7.42 16.16 4.10
N GLY A 108 6.16 16.58 4.11
CA GLY A 108 5.57 17.43 3.08
C GLY A 108 5.04 16.70 1.84
N MET A 109 5.24 15.37 1.71
CA MET A 109 4.70 14.64 0.58
C MET A 109 3.19 14.37 0.76
N ASN A 110 2.49 14.27 -0.37
CA ASN A 110 1.09 13.91 -0.39
C ASN A 110 0.92 12.39 -0.47
N ALA A 111 -0.07 11.89 0.26
CA ALA A 111 -0.51 10.50 0.24
C ALA A 111 -2.03 10.44 0.35
N SER A 112 -2.64 9.40 -0.15
CA SER A 112 -4.07 9.17 0.00
C SER A 112 -4.34 8.27 1.19
N LEU A 113 -5.17 8.69 2.13
CA LEU A 113 -5.59 7.88 3.26
C LEU A 113 -6.93 7.22 2.98
N SER A 114 -7.01 5.93 3.28
CA SER A 114 -8.24 5.17 3.29
C SER A 114 -8.90 5.26 4.65
N LEU A 115 -10.14 5.72 4.68
CA LEU A 115 -10.91 5.94 5.91
C LEU A 115 -12.17 5.06 5.89
N TYR A 116 -12.44 4.40 6.99
CA TYR A 116 -13.69 3.71 7.21
C TYR A 116 -14.42 4.34 8.39
N ARG A 117 -15.61 4.90 8.13
CA ARG A 117 -16.39 5.66 9.13
C ARG A 117 -15.56 6.74 9.87
N GLY A 118 -14.70 7.43 9.12
CA GLY A 118 -13.83 8.47 9.65
C GLY A 118 -12.56 7.97 10.33
N THR A 119 -12.38 6.66 10.52
CA THR A 119 -11.17 6.08 11.09
C THR A 119 -10.19 5.70 9.98
N PRO A 120 -8.93 6.14 10.04
CA PRO A 120 -7.93 5.77 9.05
C PRO A 120 -7.57 4.28 9.18
N ILE A 121 -7.53 3.57 8.05
CA ILE A 121 -7.26 2.13 7.98
C ILE A 121 -6.07 1.80 7.07
N GLY A 122 -5.51 2.77 6.37
CA GLY A 122 -4.35 2.54 5.51
C GLY A 122 -3.90 3.79 4.76
N VAL A 123 -2.69 3.70 4.21
CA VAL A 123 -2.03 4.74 3.42
C VAL A 123 -1.76 4.20 2.03
N GLU A 124 -2.17 4.96 1.01
CA GLU A 124 -1.84 4.71 -0.39
C GLU A 124 -0.85 5.77 -0.86
N LEU A 125 0.32 5.33 -1.28
CA LEU A 125 1.36 6.20 -1.82
C LEU A 125 1.18 6.42 -3.33
N PRO A 126 1.73 7.52 -3.88
CA PRO A 126 1.95 7.62 -5.32
C PRO A 126 2.73 6.39 -5.84
N ALA A 127 2.55 6.04 -7.11
CA ALA A 127 3.20 4.88 -7.72
C ALA A 127 4.73 4.93 -7.63
N SER A 128 5.29 6.13 -7.53
CA SER A 128 6.72 6.35 -7.35
C SER A 128 6.99 7.58 -6.48
N VAL A 129 8.10 7.58 -5.78
CA VAL A 129 8.59 8.68 -4.95
C VAL A 129 10.04 8.99 -5.26
N GLU A 130 10.44 10.24 -4.99
CA GLU A 130 11.82 10.68 -5.14
C GLU A 130 12.47 10.76 -3.76
N LEU A 131 13.57 10.03 -3.59
CA LEU A 131 14.30 9.94 -2.34
C LEU A 131 15.78 10.22 -2.56
N GLU A 132 16.40 10.87 -1.58
CA GLU A 132 17.83 11.13 -1.59
C GLU A 132 18.61 9.91 -1.09
N VAL A 133 19.73 9.62 -1.73
CA VAL A 133 20.69 8.61 -1.31
C VAL A 133 21.55 9.18 -0.20
N THR A 134 21.39 8.68 1.01
CA THR A 134 22.16 9.13 2.18
C THR A 134 23.47 8.38 2.37
N TYR A 135 23.54 7.15 1.86
CA TYR A 135 24.76 6.34 1.88
C TYR A 135 24.83 5.45 0.63
N ALA A 136 25.99 5.45 -0.01
CA ALA A 136 26.31 4.57 -1.12
C ALA A 136 27.77 4.10 -1.00
N GLU A 137 28.00 2.79 -1.08
CA GLU A 137 29.36 2.28 -1.18
C GLU A 137 30.00 2.70 -2.51
N PRO A 138 31.30 3.04 -2.52
CA PRO A 138 32.03 3.30 -3.75
C PRO A 138 31.95 2.07 -4.68
N ALA A 139 31.71 2.28 -5.96
CA ALA A 139 31.75 1.21 -6.94
C ALA A 139 33.18 0.62 -7.00
N VAL A 140 33.29 -0.70 -6.83
CA VAL A 140 34.60 -1.38 -6.93
C VAL A 140 35.04 -1.38 -8.40
N LYS A 141 36.24 -0.84 -8.68
CA LYS A 141 36.85 -0.90 -10.00
C LYS A 141 37.04 -2.37 -10.41
N GLY A 142 36.34 -2.82 -11.42
CA GLY A 142 36.42 -4.18 -11.95
C GLY A 142 35.07 -4.85 -12.22
N ASP A 143 33.98 -4.34 -11.68
CA ASP A 143 32.63 -4.88 -11.93
C ASP A 143 32.01 -4.21 -13.18
N THR A 144 32.56 -4.57 -14.34
CA THR A 144 32.11 -4.07 -15.65
C THR A 144 30.99 -4.93 -16.27
N ARG A 145 30.32 -5.78 -15.47
CA ARG A 145 29.20 -6.57 -15.98
C ARG A 145 28.00 -5.66 -16.26
N THR A 146 27.48 -5.76 -17.46
CA THR A 146 26.22 -5.08 -17.84
C THR A 146 25.12 -5.47 -16.83
N GLY A 147 24.50 -4.47 -16.19
CA GLY A 147 23.47 -4.68 -15.18
C GLY A 147 23.94 -4.89 -13.74
N ALA A 148 25.22 -4.63 -13.43
CA ALA A 148 25.70 -4.65 -12.06
C ALA A 148 25.00 -3.57 -11.22
N THR A 149 24.56 -3.95 -10.02
CA THR A 149 23.90 -3.08 -9.03
C THR A 149 24.67 -3.06 -7.74
N LYS A 150 24.42 -2.03 -6.93
CA LYS A 150 24.93 -1.90 -5.56
C LYS A 150 23.82 -1.48 -4.60
N PRO A 151 23.90 -1.87 -3.31
CA PRO A 151 22.97 -1.40 -2.32
C PRO A 151 23.27 0.05 -1.94
N VAL A 152 22.21 0.84 -1.77
CA VAL A 152 22.29 2.19 -1.20
C VAL A 152 21.23 2.36 -0.11
N THR A 153 21.50 3.24 0.84
CA THR A 153 20.53 3.63 1.88
C THR A 153 19.92 4.97 1.48
N LEU A 154 18.59 5.05 1.55
CA LEU A 154 17.83 6.25 1.25
C LEU A 154 17.55 7.07 2.53
N GLN A 155 17.12 8.31 2.36
CA GLN A 155 16.85 9.24 3.47
C GLN A 155 15.82 8.76 4.48
N THR A 156 14.96 7.82 4.10
CA THR A 156 13.97 7.17 4.98
C THR A 156 14.53 5.96 5.74
N GLY A 157 15.78 5.58 5.48
CA GLY A 157 16.45 4.44 6.11
C GLY A 157 16.31 3.11 5.38
N ILE A 158 15.51 3.02 4.32
CA ILE A 158 15.40 1.80 3.52
C ILE A 158 16.62 1.62 2.60
N GLN A 159 16.93 0.36 2.29
CA GLN A 159 17.97 0.00 1.32
C GLN A 159 17.33 -0.51 0.02
N ILE A 160 17.88 -0.06 -1.09
CA ILE A 160 17.49 -0.53 -2.43
C ILE A 160 18.72 -0.83 -3.28
N GLN A 161 18.52 -1.61 -4.34
CA GLN A 161 19.55 -1.88 -5.34
C GLN A 161 19.46 -0.84 -6.45
N VAL A 162 20.60 -0.23 -6.77
CA VAL A 162 20.71 0.82 -7.81
C VAL A 162 21.86 0.50 -8.75
N PRO A 163 21.89 1.07 -9.98
CA PRO A 163 23.05 0.98 -10.87
C PRO A 163 24.30 1.55 -10.21
N LEU A 164 25.48 1.07 -10.62
CA LEU A 164 26.76 1.42 -10.03
C LEU A 164 27.09 2.94 -10.09
N PHE A 165 26.51 3.67 -11.05
CA PHE A 165 26.75 5.10 -11.23
C PHE A 165 26.03 6.00 -10.21
N VAL A 166 25.10 5.46 -9.43
CA VAL A 166 24.38 6.22 -8.40
C VAL A 166 25.31 6.44 -7.21
N GLU A 167 25.41 7.68 -6.77
CA GLU A 167 26.30 8.10 -5.68
C GLU A 167 25.51 8.68 -4.50
N GLN A 168 26.18 8.81 -3.36
CA GLN A 168 25.62 9.50 -2.20
C GLN A 168 25.33 10.97 -2.57
N GLY A 169 24.15 11.46 -2.18
CA GLY A 169 23.64 12.79 -2.51
C GLY A 169 22.79 12.83 -3.77
N ASP A 170 22.79 11.76 -4.58
CA ASP A 170 21.89 11.66 -5.72
C ASP A 170 20.44 11.49 -5.26
N ARG A 171 19.50 12.01 -6.06
CA ARG A 171 18.07 11.73 -5.90
C ARG A 171 17.68 10.63 -6.88
N VAL A 172 16.94 9.67 -6.37
CA VAL A 172 16.48 8.53 -7.15
C VAL A 172 14.96 8.41 -7.07
N LYS A 173 14.35 8.04 -8.17
CA LYS A 173 12.94 7.71 -8.25
C LYS A 173 12.78 6.21 -8.02
N VAL A 174 11.92 5.86 -7.08
CA VAL A 174 11.68 4.49 -6.60
C VAL A 174 10.22 4.13 -6.80
N ASP A 175 9.95 2.95 -7.31
CA ASP A 175 8.59 2.38 -7.35
C ASP A 175 8.17 2.00 -5.93
N THR A 176 7.03 2.53 -5.48
CA THR A 176 6.56 2.32 -4.10
C THR A 176 5.93 0.94 -3.87
N ARG A 177 5.62 0.20 -4.94
CA ARG A 177 5.03 -1.14 -4.86
C ARG A 177 6.09 -2.24 -4.82
N SER A 178 7.10 -2.12 -5.68
CA SER A 178 8.18 -3.11 -5.79
C SER A 178 9.43 -2.75 -4.98
N GLY A 179 9.61 -1.48 -4.62
CA GLY A 179 10.82 -0.96 -4.00
C GLY A 179 12.00 -0.84 -4.97
N GLU A 180 11.74 -0.93 -6.27
CA GLU A 180 12.78 -0.92 -7.29
C GLU A 180 13.16 0.49 -7.72
N TYR A 181 14.45 0.66 -8.02
CA TYR A 181 14.97 1.86 -8.65
C TYR A 181 14.39 2.02 -10.07
N LEU A 182 13.89 3.21 -10.38
CA LEU A 182 13.37 3.55 -11.71
C LEU A 182 14.35 4.42 -12.49
N THR A 183 14.79 5.51 -11.91
CA THR A 183 15.73 6.45 -12.56
C THR A 183 16.40 7.35 -11.53
N ARG A 184 17.50 7.96 -11.92
CA ARG A 184 18.10 9.09 -11.22
C ARG A 184 17.42 10.39 -11.68
N VAL A 185 17.13 11.29 -10.74
CA VAL A 185 16.45 12.56 -10.97
C VAL A 185 17.46 13.70 -11.08
#